data_961e2c40366ae63a6d85e1401e503fb8
#
_entry.id   961e2c40366ae63a6d85e1401e503fb8
#
_cell.length_a   1.000
_cell.length_b   1.000
_cell.length_c   1.000
_cell.angle_alpha   90.00
_cell.angle_beta   90.00
_cell.angle_gamma   90.00
#
_symmetry.space_group_name_H-M   'P 1'
#
loop_
_entity.id
_entity.type
_entity.pdbx_description
1 polymer ?
#
loop_
_entity_poly.entity_id
_entity_poly.type
_entity_poly.pdbx_seq_one_letter_code
_entity_poly.pdbx_strand_id
1 'polypeptide(L)'
;SDSTLQNLIAQANARYILYNTEESKENFPRYTIKDEQLNILAFKYLNIGCNYFSEHNYLKASHSLEKGALILEYIHGSIHIQTKNKKLFCLISALSYYVCFQYSKAFILIGKLESDTMISSLVSLFLNRKFDQLLSEIDKLITNSSYGDEYLAEHFEEDNATKIYEIIIAKSLNYYVQFYQTGNKDFLEIAKKDLVNLHEVAAMRGEPDVWWVIRLLLLIIDGFKESSLWYVLGNYFNTEDKLPLKYIQSLVYKNGSITELFLTQRNSLPKVLNNKQGSIVSIPTSSGKTRIGEIAILNCLLNEPKAKILFIAPHRSLAYEIENSFDEIFSNLDVSVSHLYGGSLFSKLDERIIDESSVIVATPVKAKALFRSNEDILSCIKLVIIDEGHLLGTDKRLIVNEMFYEELKYHVKANGGRFLLLSAVLPNAEDLSE
;
A
#
# COMPACT_ATOMS: atom_id res chain seq x y z
N SER A 1 -29.13 9.33 7.17
CA SER A 1 -28.82 8.06 7.88
C SER A 1 -28.07 7.12 6.94
N ASP A 2 -27.32 6.16 7.46
CA ASP A 2 -26.58 5.17 6.65
C ASP A 2 -27.50 4.35 5.75
N SER A 3 -28.69 4.02 6.22
CA SER A 3 -29.70 3.32 5.42
C SER A 3 -30.17 4.15 4.20
N THR A 4 -30.28 5.46 4.34
CA THR A 4 -30.64 6.34 3.23
C THR A 4 -29.55 6.38 2.17
N LEU A 5 -28.28 6.45 2.59
CA LEU A 5 -27.16 6.44 1.66
C LEU A 5 -27.02 5.08 0.96
N GLN A 6 -27.14 3.96 1.69
CA GLN A 6 -27.12 2.62 1.08
C GLN A 6 -28.23 2.44 0.04
N ASN A 7 -29.43 2.95 0.33
CA ASN A 7 -30.52 2.97 -0.65
C ASN A 7 -30.21 3.82 -1.87
N LEU A 8 -29.58 4.98 -1.71
CA LEU A 8 -29.17 5.85 -2.81
C LEU A 8 -28.10 5.20 -3.69
N ILE A 9 -27.13 4.56 -3.07
CA ILE A 9 -26.07 3.82 -3.77
C ILE A 9 -26.68 2.60 -4.50
N ALA A 10 -27.57 1.88 -3.85
CA ALA A 10 -28.28 0.75 -4.48
C ALA A 10 -29.14 1.20 -5.68
N GLN A 11 -29.83 2.35 -5.56
CA GLN A 11 -30.57 2.95 -6.66
C GLN A 11 -29.67 3.39 -7.81
N ALA A 12 -28.50 4.02 -7.51
CA ALA A 12 -27.53 4.42 -8.53
C ALA A 12 -26.94 3.19 -9.24
N ASN A 13 -26.62 2.12 -8.50
CA ASN A 13 -26.17 0.84 -9.06
C ASN A 13 -27.24 0.16 -9.93
N ALA A 14 -28.46 0.08 -9.45
CA ALA A 14 -29.57 -0.46 -10.21
C ALA A 14 -29.74 0.34 -11.53
N ARG A 15 -29.64 1.66 -11.45
CA ARG A 15 -29.67 2.56 -12.60
C ARG A 15 -28.57 2.22 -13.61
N TYR A 16 -27.34 2.06 -13.16
CA TYR A 16 -26.20 1.70 -14.01
C TYR A 16 -26.38 0.34 -14.70
N ILE A 17 -26.78 -0.69 -13.94
CA ILE A 17 -26.97 -2.05 -14.45
C ILE A 17 -28.12 -2.10 -15.47
N LEU A 18 -29.21 -1.44 -15.17
CA LEU A 18 -30.45 -1.56 -15.92
C LEU A 18 -30.46 -0.72 -17.21
N TYR A 19 -29.72 0.39 -17.24
CA TYR A 19 -29.55 1.17 -18.48
C TYR A 19 -28.56 0.52 -19.48
N ASN A 20 -27.72 -0.40 -19.01
CA ASN A 20 -26.85 -1.18 -19.88
C ASN A 20 -27.55 -2.42 -20.49
N THR A 21 -28.75 -2.75 -20.07
CA THR A 21 -29.59 -3.79 -20.66
C THR A 21 -30.68 -3.13 -21.54
N GLU A 22 -30.61 -3.35 -22.86
CA GLU A 22 -31.46 -2.68 -23.85
C GLU A 22 -32.99 -2.94 -23.66
N GLU A 23 -33.40 -4.00 -22.95
CA GLU A 23 -34.79 -4.43 -22.81
C GLU A 23 -35.63 -3.70 -21.74
N SER A 24 -35.02 -2.82 -20.94
CA SER A 24 -35.67 -2.36 -19.71
C SER A 24 -35.95 -0.87 -19.60
N LYS A 25 -35.87 -0.12 -20.69
CA LYS A 25 -36.02 1.35 -20.66
C LYS A 25 -37.43 1.86 -20.26
N GLU A 26 -38.44 1.06 -20.35
CA GLU A 26 -39.86 1.49 -20.16
C GLU A 26 -40.42 1.27 -18.73
N ASN A 27 -39.78 0.44 -17.88
CA ASN A 27 -40.41 -0.05 -16.63
C ASN A 27 -39.71 0.36 -15.34
N PHE A 28 -38.95 1.47 -15.31
CA PHE A 28 -38.19 1.84 -14.11
C PHE A 28 -38.94 2.68 -13.09
N PRO A 29 -38.75 2.42 -11.79
CA PRO A 29 -39.30 3.28 -10.76
C PRO A 29 -38.67 4.68 -10.89
N ARG A 30 -39.49 5.74 -10.80
CA ARG A 30 -39.01 7.12 -10.79
C ARG A 30 -38.07 7.34 -9.62
N TYR A 31 -36.87 7.82 -9.91
CA TYR A 31 -35.88 8.11 -8.88
C TYR A 31 -36.33 9.29 -8.04
N THR A 32 -36.15 9.17 -6.72
CA THR A 32 -36.54 10.19 -5.75
C THR A 32 -35.51 11.31 -5.60
N ILE A 33 -34.28 11.11 -6.13
CA ILE A 33 -33.18 12.09 -6.01
C ILE A 33 -32.61 12.39 -7.38
N LYS A 34 -32.56 13.69 -7.71
CA LYS A 34 -31.90 14.19 -8.92
C LYS A 34 -30.37 14.01 -8.82
N ASP A 35 -29.71 13.84 -9.95
CA ASP A 35 -28.25 13.66 -10.03
C ASP A 35 -27.47 14.84 -9.39
N GLU A 36 -28.00 16.05 -9.48
CA GLU A 36 -27.48 17.23 -8.78
C GLU A 36 -27.45 17.08 -7.26
N GLN A 37 -28.48 16.44 -6.68
CA GLN A 37 -28.53 16.18 -5.24
C GLN A 37 -27.51 15.14 -4.81
N LEU A 38 -27.23 14.12 -5.64
CA LEU A 38 -26.15 13.17 -5.39
C LEU A 38 -24.77 13.84 -5.39
N ASN A 39 -24.55 14.74 -6.34
CA ASN A 39 -23.31 15.51 -6.40
C ASN A 39 -23.10 16.37 -5.14
N ILE A 40 -24.12 17.14 -4.74
CA ILE A 40 -24.09 17.94 -3.50
C ILE A 40 -23.83 17.03 -2.28
N LEU A 41 -24.46 15.87 -2.23
CA LEU A 41 -24.27 14.90 -1.13
C LEU A 41 -22.85 14.36 -1.09
N ALA A 42 -22.27 14.03 -2.26
CA ALA A 42 -20.90 13.55 -2.35
C ALA A 42 -19.91 14.57 -1.74
N PHE A 43 -19.98 15.82 -2.18
CA PHE A 43 -19.09 16.88 -1.67
C PHE A 43 -19.34 17.23 -0.20
N LYS A 44 -20.56 17.07 0.32
CA LYS A 44 -20.82 17.16 1.77
C LYS A 44 -20.08 16.07 2.54
N TYR A 45 -20.15 14.82 2.08
CA TYR A 45 -19.39 13.71 2.71
C TYR A 45 -17.88 13.93 2.62
N LEU A 46 -17.36 14.37 1.47
CA LEU A 46 -15.94 14.66 1.32
C LEU A 46 -15.50 15.77 2.30
N ASN A 47 -16.29 16.85 2.42
CA ASN A 47 -15.96 17.92 3.34
C ASN A 47 -15.95 17.47 4.80
N ILE A 48 -16.95 16.69 5.21
CA ILE A 48 -17.01 16.10 6.56
C ILE A 48 -15.81 15.18 6.79
N GLY A 49 -15.47 14.36 5.81
CA GLY A 49 -14.33 13.44 5.86
C GLY A 49 -13.00 14.19 5.99
N CYS A 50 -12.79 15.26 5.21
CA CYS A 50 -11.60 16.10 5.31
C CYS A 50 -11.46 16.73 6.71
N ASN A 51 -12.55 17.20 7.31
CA ASN A 51 -12.52 17.77 8.64
C ASN A 51 -12.16 16.73 9.70
N TYR A 52 -12.77 15.53 9.66
CA TYR A 52 -12.37 14.45 10.56
C TYR A 52 -10.92 14.01 10.38
N PHE A 53 -10.40 14.04 9.16
CA PHE A 53 -9.01 13.71 8.89
C PHE A 53 -8.06 14.75 9.54
N SER A 54 -8.37 16.02 9.42
CA SER A 54 -7.61 17.11 10.07
C SER A 54 -7.66 17.04 11.61
N GLU A 55 -8.75 16.47 12.17
CA GLU A 55 -8.90 16.18 13.60
C GLU A 55 -8.22 14.86 14.04
N HIS A 56 -7.48 14.21 13.16
CA HIS A 56 -6.85 12.89 13.38
C HIS A 56 -7.84 11.76 13.70
N ASN A 57 -9.12 11.92 13.37
CA ASN A 57 -10.13 10.88 13.50
C ASN A 57 -10.23 10.06 12.21
N TYR A 58 -9.18 9.29 11.93
CA TYR A 58 -9.01 8.57 10.65
C TYR A 58 -10.14 7.57 10.36
N LEU A 59 -10.75 6.97 11.38
CA LEU A 59 -11.85 6.02 11.18
C LEU A 59 -13.10 6.71 10.61
N LYS A 60 -13.52 7.83 11.22
CA LYS A 60 -14.67 8.61 10.72
C LYS A 60 -14.35 9.32 9.41
N ALA A 61 -13.12 9.78 9.25
CA ALA A 61 -12.62 10.37 8.02
C ALA A 61 -12.74 9.38 6.86
N SER A 62 -12.16 8.17 7.00
CA SER A 62 -12.22 7.11 5.99
C SER A 62 -13.65 6.79 5.59
N HIS A 63 -14.53 6.58 6.57
CA HIS A 63 -15.94 6.26 6.31
C HIS A 63 -16.66 7.35 5.51
N SER A 64 -16.41 8.63 5.83
CA SER A 64 -17.06 9.76 5.15
C SER A 64 -16.46 9.99 3.76
N LEU A 65 -15.13 9.98 3.64
CA LEU A 65 -14.43 10.15 2.36
C LEU A 65 -14.77 9.02 1.39
N GLU A 66 -14.79 7.76 1.87
CA GLU A 66 -15.17 6.61 1.05
C GLU A 66 -16.59 6.74 0.49
N LYS A 67 -17.55 7.21 1.30
CA LYS A 67 -18.93 7.44 0.85
C LYS A 67 -18.99 8.52 -0.24
N GLY A 68 -18.30 9.64 -0.04
CA GLY A 68 -18.21 10.70 -1.04
C GLY A 68 -17.57 10.23 -2.34
N ALA A 69 -16.43 9.53 -2.23
CA ALA A 69 -15.72 8.95 -3.36
C ALA A 69 -16.59 7.97 -4.15
N LEU A 70 -17.30 7.08 -3.45
CA LEU A 70 -18.18 6.08 -4.07
C LEU A 70 -19.31 6.73 -4.88
N ILE A 71 -19.93 7.81 -4.37
CA ILE A 71 -20.96 8.53 -5.10
C ILE A 71 -20.37 9.18 -6.37
N LEU A 72 -19.20 9.80 -6.28
CA LEU A 72 -18.55 10.42 -7.44
C LEU A 72 -18.11 9.36 -8.48
N GLU A 73 -17.64 8.19 -8.03
CA GLU A 73 -17.33 7.05 -8.90
C GLU A 73 -18.57 6.60 -9.68
N TYR A 74 -19.74 6.50 -9.05
CA TYR A 74 -21.00 6.17 -9.74
C TYR A 74 -21.41 7.25 -10.72
N ILE A 75 -21.28 8.52 -10.37
CA ILE A 75 -21.58 9.62 -11.29
C ILE A 75 -20.66 9.55 -12.51
N HIS A 76 -19.36 9.31 -12.31
CA HIS A 76 -18.39 9.14 -13.38
C HIS A 76 -18.73 7.96 -14.29
N GLY A 77 -19.02 6.79 -13.72
CA GLY A 77 -19.36 5.56 -14.45
C GLY A 77 -20.74 5.57 -15.11
N SER A 78 -21.64 6.49 -14.75
CA SER A 78 -22.99 6.56 -15.31
C SER A 78 -22.97 7.11 -16.73
N ILE A 79 -23.54 6.35 -17.68
CA ILE A 79 -23.65 6.76 -19.09
C ILE A 79 -24.66 7.90 -19.26
N HIS A 80 -25.65 7.97 -18.39
CA HIS A 80 -26.79 8.90 -18.52
C HIS A 80 -26.56 10.27 -17.86
N ILE A 81 -25.63 10.35 -16.91
CA ILE A 81 -25.28 11.62 -16.30
C ILE A 81 -24.33 12.35 -17.25
N GLN A 82 -24.84 13.30 -18.00
CA GLN A 82 -24.03 14.17 -18.83
C GLN A 82 -23.55 15.36 -17.98
N THR A 83 -22.37 15.25 -17.40
CA THR A 83 -21.68 16.36 -16.75
C THR A 83 -20.32 16.54 -17.38
N LYS A 84 -19.92 17.80 -17.57
CA LYS A 84 -18.58 18.16 -18.08
C LYS A 84 -17.47 17.72 -17.11
N ASN A 85 -17.80 17.52 -15.83
CA ASN A 85 -16.85 17.27 -14.75
C ASN A 85 -16.62 15.78 -14.44
N LYS A 86 -17.05 14.86 -15.31
CA LYS A 86 -16.90 13.41 -15.05
C LYS A 86 -15.47 12.98 -14.76
N LYS A 87 -14.51 13.51 -15.52
CA LYS A 87 -13.09 13.20 -15.35
C LYS A 87 -12.56 13.76 -14.03
N LEU A 88 -12.94 14.97 -13.68
CA LEU A 88 -12.62 15.58 -12.38
C LEU A 88 -13.19 14.74 -11.22
N PHE A 89 -14.44 14.27 -11.32
CA PHE A 89 -15.04 13.43 -10.29
C PHE A 89 -14.32 12.09 -10.12
N CYS A 90 -13.84 11.51 -11.22
CA CYS A 90 -12.97 10.34 -11.17
C CYS A 90 -11.67 10.63 -10.42
N LEU A 91 -11.02 11.76 -10.73
CA LEU A 91 -9.78 12.18 -10.08
C LEU A 91 -9.97 12.44 -8.58
N ILE A 92 -11.01 13.22 -8.20
CA ILE A 92 -11.34 13.49 -6.80
C ILE A 92 -11.68 12.20 -6.05
N SER A 93 -12.41 11.28 -6.69
CA SER A 93 -12.73 9.98 -6.10
C SER A 93 -11.47 9.15 -5.85
N ALA A 94 -10.55 9.07 -6.83
CA ALA A 94 -9.29 8.35 -6.69
C ALA A 94 -8.41 8.94 -5.59
N LEU A 95 -8.26 10.27 -5.54
CA LEU A 95 -7.56 10.97 -4.48
C LEU A 95 -8.19 10.71 -3.09
N SER A 96 -9.51 10.72 -3.01
CA SER A 96 -10.22 10.47 -1.76
C SER A 96 -10.01 9.04 -1.26
N TYR A 97 -10.04 8.04 -2.14
CA TYR A 97 -9.67 6.67 -1.79
C TYR A 97 -8.22 6.56 -1.33
N TYR A 98 -7.31 7.29 -1.97
CA TYR A 98 -5.91 7.30 -1.55
C TYR A 98 -5.72 7.88 -0.15
N VAL A 99 -6.37 9.01 0.16
CA VAL A 99 -6.40 9.62 1.51
C VAL A 99 -6.95 8.63 2.55
N CYS A 100 -7.91 7.78 2.18
CA CYS A 100 -8.47 6.73 3.05
C CYS A 100 -7.57 5.50 3.19
N PHE A 101 -6.38 5.49 2.61
CA PHE A 101 -5.48 4.34 2.56
C PHE A 101 -6.04 3.14 1.76
N GLN A 102 -7.03 3.37 0.88
CA GLN A 102 -7.60 2.37 -0.02
C GLN A 102 -6.90 2.41 -1.38
N TYR A 103 -5.61 2.17 -1.37
CA TYR A 103 -4.73 2.33 -2.55
C TYR A 103 -5.19 1.51 -3.76
N SER A 104 -5.64 0.27 -3.55
CA SER A 104 -6.10 -0.60 -4.64
C SER A 104 -7.30 0.00 -5.39
N LYS A 105 -8.26 0.61 -4.68
CA LYS A 105 -9.40 1.29 -5.31
C LYS A 105 -8.94 2.54 -6.06
N ALA A 106 -8.03 3.33 -5.45
CA ALA A 106 -7.46 4.49 -6.09
C ALA A 106 -6.76 4.12 -7.41
N PHE A 107 -5.93 3.07 -7.41
CA PHE A 107 -5.24 2.59 -8.62
C PHE A 107 -6.17 2.11 -9.71
N ILE A 108 -7.20 1.31 -9.36
CA ILE A 108 -8.17 0.82 -10.34
C ILE A 108 -8.93 1.97 -10.98
N LEU A 109 -9.31 2.97 -10.19
CA LEU A 109 -10.08 4.10 -10.66
C LEU A 109 -9.26 5.03 -11.54
N ILE A 110 -8.04 5.37 -11.09
CA ILE A 110 -7.15 6.24 -11.86
C ILE A 110 -6.68 5.59 -13.17
N GLY A 111 -6.59 4.27 -13.22
CA GLY A 111 -6.29 3.52 -14.44
C GLY A 111 -7.37 3.63 -15.52
N LYS A 112 -8.59 4.05 -15.15
CA LYS A 112 -9.70 4.31 -16.07
C LYS A 112 -9.78 5.78 -16.50
N LEU A 113 -8.97 6.65 -15.90
CA LEU A 113 -8.99 8.07 -16.17
C LEU A 113 -8.24 8.38 -17.47
N GLU A 114 -8.95 8.93 -18.44
CA GLU A 114 -8.35 9.59 -19.60
C GLU A 114 -8.03 11.04 -19.20
N SER A 115 -6.76 11.32 -18.93
CA SER A 115 -6.30 12.64 -18.51
C SER A 115 -6.50 13.66 -19.63
N ASP A 116 -7.15 14.77 -19.33
CA ASP A 116 -7.44 15.87 -20.26
C ASP A 116 -6.76 17.18 -19.85
N THR A 117 -6.22 17.24 -18.64
CA THR A 117 -5.48 18.39 -18.12
C THR A 117 -4.09 17.94 -17.64
N MET A 118 -3.13 18.87 -17.59
CA MET A 118 -1.79 18.61 -17.06
C MET A 118 -1.88 18.14 -15.60
N ILE A 119 -2.69 18.78 -14.77
CA ILE A 119 -2.89 18.41 -13.36
C ILE A 119 -3.39 16.97 -13.24
N SER A 120 -4.40 16.58 -14.04
CA SER A 120 -4.93 15.20 -14.00
C SER A 120 -3.88 14.17 -14.46
N SER A 121 -3.03 14.52 -15.42
CA SER A 121 -1.94 13.67 -15.88
C SER A 121 -0.87 13.48 -14.79
N LEU A 122 -0.39 14.56 -14.19
CA LEU A 122 0.62 14.51 -13.13
C LEU A 122 0.13 13.73 -11.91
N VAL A 123 -1.09 14.00 -11.45
CA VAL A 123 -1.69 13.28 -10.32
C VAL A 123 -1.91 11.81 -10.66
N SER A 124 -2.32 11.49 -11.89
CA SER A 124 -2.46 10.11 -12.35
C SER A 124 -1.13 9.36 -12.33
N LEU A 125 -0.06 9.96 -12.81
CA LEU A 125 1.29 9.38 -12.77
C LEU A 125 1.77 9.16 -11.32
N PHE A 126 1.51 10.12 -10.45
CA PHE A 126 1.84 10.00 -9.02
C PHE A 126 1.08 8.85 -8.35
N LEU A 127 -0.25 8.79 -8.50
CA LEU A 127 -1.09 7.74 -7.90
C LEU A 127 -0.76 6.35 -8.45
N ASN A 128 -0.39 6.24 -9.73
CA ASN A 128 0.07 5.00 -10.36
C ASN A 128 1.54 4.66 -10.03
N ARG A 129 2.23 5.50 -9.24
CA ARG A 129 3.64 5.31 -8.86
C ARG A 129 4.60 5.19 -10.04
N LYS A 130 4.27 5.86 -11.14
CA LYS A 130 5.12 5.98 -12.33
C LYS A 130 6.06 7.18 -12.17
N PHE A 131 6.92 7.12 -11.14
CA PHE A 131 7.73 8.28 -10.73
C PHE A 131 8.70 8.74 -11.80
N ASP A 132 9.33 7.84 -12.55
CA ASP A 132 10.26 8.23 -13.63
C ASP A 132 9.53 9.03 -14.72
N GLN A 133 8.32 8.59 -15.09
CA GLN A 133 7.49 9.32 -16.06
C GLN A 133 7.01 10.65 -15.49
N LEU A 134 6.60 10.67 -14.23
CA LEU A 134 6.20 11.88 -13.54
C LEU A 134 7.32 12.92 -13.52
N LEU A 135 8.53 12.54 -13.11
CA LEU A 135 9.68 13.43 -13.08
C LEU A 135 10.06 13.95 -14.47
N SER A 136 9.96 13.10 -15.50
CA SER A 136 10.18 13.50 -16.89
C SER A 136 9.14 14.54 -17.37
N GLU A 137 7.86 14.37 -17.03
CA GLU A 137 6.82 15.35 -17.40
C GLU A 137 6.98 16.66 -16.61
N ILE A 138 7.37 16.59 -15.34
CA ILE A 138 7.67 17.79 -14.52
C ILE A 138 8.85 18.56 -15.12
N ASP A 139 9.92 17.86 -15.51
CA ASP A 139 11.10 18.51 -16.13
C ASP A 139 10.72 19.21 -17.44
N LYS A 140 9.94 18.57 -18.30
CA LYS A 140 9.42 19.19 -19.53
C LYS A 140 8.57 20.44 -19.22
N LEU A 141 7.70 20.36 -18.20
CA LEU A 141 6.84 21.48 -17.82
C LEU A 141 7.67 22.68 -17.34
N ILE A 142 8.69 22.44 -16.52
CA ILE A 142 9.56 23.49 -15.97
C ILE A 142 10.50 24.06 -17.04
N THR A 143 11.08 23.21 -17.88
CA THR A 143 12.03 23.63 -18.94
C THR A 143 11.34 24.37 -20.07
N ASN A 144 10.13 23.99 -20.45
CA ASN A 144 9.35 24.65 -21.48
C ASN A 144 8.65 25.93 -20.98
N SER A 145 8.48 26.08 -19.67
CA SER A 145 8.01 27.33 -19.07
C SER A 145 9.20 28.30 -19.01
N SER A 146 9.17 29.36 -19.84
CA SER A 146 10.15 30.48 -19.79
C SER A 146 10.07 31.27 -18.47
N TYR A 147 9.50 30.70 -17.44
CA TYR A 147 9.15 31.36 -16.20
C TYR A 147 10.16 31.01 -15.09
N GLY A 148 11.19 31.85 -14.95
CA GLY A 148 11.96 31.91 -13.71
C GLY A 148 11.09 32.35 -12.54
N ASP A 149 11.51 32.04 -11.31
CA ASP A 149 10.77 32.40 -10.09
C ASP A 149 10.44 33.90 -9.97
N GLU A 150 11.21 34.78 -10.61
CA GLU A 150 10.97 36.23 -10.69
C GLU A 150 9.78 36.60 -11.61
N TYR A 151 9.54 35.81 -12.66
CA TYR A 151 8.44 36.09 -13.62
C TYR A 151 7.06 35.75 -13.04
N LEU A 152 6.99 34.76 -12.18
CA LEU A 152 5.74 34.33 -11.51
C LEU A 152 5.20 35.41 -10.55
N ALA A 153 6.06 36.30 -10.04
CA ALA A 153 5.67 37.37 -9.10
C ALA A 153 5.06 38.60 -9.81
N GLU A 154 5.40 38.85 -11.08
CA GLU A 154 5.05 40.10 -11.76
C GLU A 154 3.87 40.01 -12.76
N HIS A 155 3.47 38.80 -13.22
CA HIS A 155 2.50 38.68 -14.33
C HIS A 155 1.34 37.74 -13.99
N PHE A 156 0.49 38.15 -13.05
CA PHE A 156 -0.77 37.45 -12.71
C PHE A 156 -1.91 37.89 -13.66
N GLU A 157 -1.78 37.60 -14.96
CA GLU A 157 -2.90 37.75 -15.91
C GLU A 157 -3.73 36.46 -15.97
N GLU A 158 -5.05 36.56 -16.28
CA GLU A 158 -6.02 35.45 -16.21
C GLU A 158 -5.58 34.18 -16.96
N ASP A 159 -4.90 34.32 -18.10
CA ASP A 159 -4.40 33.19 -18.91
C ASP A 159 -3.23 32.43 -18.25
N ASN A 160 -2.53 33.01 -17.28
CA ASN A 160 -1.38 32.42 -16.63
C ASN A 160 -1.73 31.64 -15.33
N ALA A 161 -2.91 31.83 -14.77
CA ALA A 161 -3.31 31.22 -13.51
C ALA A 161 -3.30 29.67 -13.58
N THR A 162 -3.81 29.10 -14.65
CA THR A 162 -3.79 27.64 -14.85
C THR A 162 -2.36 27.08 -14.85
N LYS A 163 -1.42 27.76 -15.51
CA LYS A 163 0.00 27.35 -15.52
C LYS A 163 0.64 27.44 -14.14
N ILE A 164 0.27 28.42 -13.33
CA ILE A 164 0.78 28.53 -11.96
C ILE A 164 0.31 27.35 -11.12
N TYR A 165 -0.96 26.96 -11.22
CA TYR A 165 -1.47 25.76 -10.54
C TYR A 165 -0.70 24.50 -11.00
N GLU A 166 -0.50 24.33 -12.29
CA GLU A 166 0.22 23.21 -12.87
C GLU A 166 1.66 23.14 -12.33
N ILE A 167 2.41 24.25 -12.35
CA ILE A 167 3.80 24.32 -11.89
C ILE A 167 3.92 24.03 -10.39
N ILE A 168 3.08 24.65 -9.55
CA ILE A 168 3.16 24.46 -8.09
C ILE A 168 2.74 23.05 -7.70
N ILE A 169 1.70 22.49 -8.31
CA ILE A 169 1.32 21.09 -8.10
C ILE A 169 2.44 20.15 -8.56
N ALA A 170 3.04 20.40 -9.73
CA ALA A 170 4.18 19.63 -10.22
C ALA A 170 5.37 19.65 -9.27
N LYS A 171 5.78 20.84 -8.78
CA LYS A 171 6.83 21.00 -7.76
C LYS A 171 6.48 20.22 -6.48
N SER A 172 5.25 20.32 -6.01
CA SER A 172 4.80 19.62 -4.80
C SER A 172 4.84 18.10 -4.97
N LEU A 173 4.41 17.56 -6.10
CA LEU A 173 4.51 16.14 -6.40
C LEU A 173 5.97 15.68 -6.53
N ASN A 174 6.87 16.50 -7.07
CA ASN A 174 8.30 16.24 -7.06
C ASN A 174 8.84 16.13 -5.63
N TYR A 175 8.46 17.03 -4.74
CA TYR A 175 8.85 16.96 -3.32
C TYR A 175 8.31 15.68 -2.63
N TYR A 176 7.12 15.20 -2.98
CA TYR A 176 6.61 13.92 -2.48
C TYR A 176 7.49 12.74 -2.94
N VAL A 177 7.89 12.73 -4.21
CA VAL A 177 8.79 11.70 -4.73
C VAL A 177 10.15 11.77 -4.06
N GLN A 178 10.73 12.96 -3.88
CA GLN A 178 12.01 13.16 -3.17
C GLN A 178 11.91 12.68 -1.72
N PHE A 179 10.81 12.95 -1.03
CA PHE A 179 10.57 12.40 0.30
C PHE A 179 10.55 10.87 0.29
N TYR A 180 9.86 10.24 -0.65
CA TYR A 180 9.85 8.78 -0.75
C TYR A 180 11.24 8.19 -0.99
N GLN A 181 12.07 8.87 -1.78
CA GLN A 181 13.42 8.42 -2.10
C GLN A 181 14.42 8.60 -0.96
N THR A 182 14.29 9.67 -0.19
CA THR A 182 15.32 10.11 0.78
C THR A 182 14.88 10.01 2.24
N GLY A 183 13.58 10.05 2.52
CA GLY A 183 13.04 10.17 3.87
C GLY A 183 13.15 11.57 4.48
N ASN A 184 13.69 12.56 3.74
CA ASN A 184 13.83 13.92 4.24
C ASN A 184 12.46 14.62 4.32
N LYS A 185 12.07 14.94 5.56
CA LYS A 185 10.77 15.54 5.89
C LYS A 185 10.66 17.00 5.45
N ASP A 186 11.77 17.68 5.23
CA ASP A 186 11.78 19.09 4.79
C ASP A 186 11.06 19.24 3.44
N PHE A 187 11.17 18.25 2.56
CA PHE A 187 10.43 18.25 1.29
C PHE A 187 8.92 18.30 1.49
N LEU A 188 8.39 17.61 2.49
CA LEU A 188 6.96 17.65 2.79
C LEU A 188 6.53 19.00 3.37
N GLU A 189 7.35 19.63 4.20
CA GLU A 189 7.05 20.96 4.76
C GLU A 189 7.04 22.04 3.66
N ILE A 190 8.00 21.97 2.71
CA ILE A 190 8.03 22.88 1.55
C ILE A 190 6.77 22.67 0.70
N ALA A 191 6.47 21.41 0.32
CA ALA A 191 5.29 21.09 -0.47
C ALA A 191 3.99 21.53 0.23
N LYS A 192 3.89 21.32 1.55
CA LYS A 192 2.73 21.73 2.33
C LYS A 192 2.53 23.25 2.32
N LYS A 193 3.60 24.02 2.51
CA LYS A 193 3.56 25.47 2.46
C LYS A 193 3.08 25.97 1.10
N ASP A 194 3.64 25.44 0.02
CA ASP A 194 3.28 25.84 -1.34
C ASP A 194 1.83 25.50 -1.67
N LEU A 195 1.38 24.29 -1.30
CA LEU A 195 -0.01 23.87 -1.52
C LEU A 195 -1.02 24.64 -0.64
N VAL A 196 -0.68 25.03 0.59
CA VAL A 196 -1.55 25.85 1.44
C VAL A 196 -1.75 27.23 0.79
N ASN A 197 -0.69 27.88 0.36
CA ASN A 197 -0.78 29.15 -0.33
C ASN A 197 -1.64 29.04 -1.61
N LEU A 198 -1.41 27.97 -2.39
CA LEU A 198 -2.16 27.74 -3.62
C LEU A 198 -3.65 27.45 -3.37
N HIS A 199 -3.96 26.74 -2.29
CA HIS A 199 -5.33 26.46 -1.85
C HIS A 199 -6.11 27.74 -1.50
N GLU A 200 -5.45 28.69 -0.83
CA GLU A 200 -6.03 30.00 -0.52
C GLU A 200 -6.30 30.81 -1.81
N VAL A 201 -5.34 30.81 -2.73
CA VAL A 201 -5.50 31.47 -4.04
C VAL A 201 -6.68 30.88 -4.82
N ALA A 202 -6.79 29.54 -4.89
CA ALA A 202 -7.90 28.87 -5.56
C ALA A 202 -9.26 29.22 -4.91
N ALA A 203 -9.31 29.35 -3.58
CA ALA A 203 -10.51 29.78 -2.87
C ALA A 203 -10.90 31.24 -3.19
N MET A 204 -9.92 32.14 -3.21
CA MET A 204 -10.14 33.56 -3.52
C MET A 204 -10.61 33.77 -4.98
N ARG A 205 -10.13 32.98 -5.90
CA ARG A 205 -10.50 33.02 -7.32
C ARG A 205 -11.81 32.29 -7.65
N GLY A 206 -12.36 31.54 -6.70
CA GLY A 206 -13.57 30.75 -6.91
C GLY A 206 -13.38 29.56 -7.87
N GLU A 207 -12.25 28.88 -7.81
CA GLU A 207 -11.88 27.73 -8.65
C GLU A 207 -12.05 26.40 -7.87
N PRO A 208 -13.26 25.87 -7.73
CA PRO A 208 -13.55 24.73 -6.86
C PRO A 208 -12.86 23.45 -7.32
N ASP A 209 -12.62 23.28 -8.61
CA ASP A 209 -12.06 22.07 -9.18
C ASP A 209 -10.61 21.85 -8.72
N VAL A 210 -9.79 22.89 -8.87
CA VAL A 210 -8.39 22.89 -8.43
C VAL A 210 -8.33 22.90 -6.90
N TRP A 211 -9.20 23.65 -6.24
CA TRP A 211 -9.30 23.73 -4.78
C TRP A 211 -9.47 22.34 -4.14
N TRP A 212 -10.35 21.49 -4.69
CA TRP A 212 -10.55 20.13 -4.20
C TRP A 212 -9.33 19.24 -4.39
N VAL A 213 -8.69 19.32 -5.56
CA VAL A 213 -7.47 18.55 -5.81
C VAL A 213 -6.38 18.92 -4.82
N ILE A 214 -6.12 20.22 -4.62
CA ILE A 214 -5.10 20.71 -3.68
C ILE A 214 -5.43 20.28 -2.25
N ARG A 215 -6.69 20.39 -1.83
CA ARG A 215 -7.12 19.97 -0.49
C ARG A 215 -6.83 18.51 -0.22
N LEU A 216 -7.10 17.63 -1.20
CA LEU A 216 -6.83 16.20 -1.06
C LEU A 216 -5.33 15.90 -1.11
N LEU A 217 -4.53 16.61 -1.91
CA LEU A 217 -3.07 16.51 -1.88
C LEU A 217 -2.50 16.91 -0.51
N LEU A 218 -3.01 17.95 0.13
CA LEU A 218 -2.62 18.32 1.49
C LEU A 218 -2.91 17.21 2.51
N LEU A 219 -4.06 16.56 2.41
CA LEU A 219 -4.39 15.43 3.28
C LEU A 219 -3.50 14.20 3.03
N ILE A 220 -3.01 14.01 1.82
CA ILE A 220 -2.03 12.97 1.51
C ILE A 220 -0.72 13.21 2.28
N ILE A 221 -0.22 14.46 2.34
CA ILE A 221 0.97 14.80 3.14
C ILE A 221 0.77 14.42 4.61
N ASP A 222 -0.36 14.83 5.18
CA ASP A 222 -0.67 14.50 6.57
C ASP A 222 -0.82 13.00 6.79
N GLY A 223 -1.35 12.28 5.79
CA GLY A 223 -1.49 10.81 5.79
C GLY A 223 -0.14 10.07 5.74
N PHE A 224 0.93 10.67 5.22
CA PHE A 224 2.25 10.02 5.18
C PHE A 224 2.81 9.69 6.56
N LYS A 225 2.45 10.46 7.59
CA LYS A 225 2.83 10.17 8.98
C LYS A 225 2.30 8.81 9.45
N GLU A 226 1.15 8.41 8.91
CA GLU A 226 0.50 7.16 9.26
C GLU A 226 0.88 5.98 8.34
N SER A 227 1.25 6.23 7.10
CA SER A 227 1.32 5.19 6.08
C SER A 227 2.68 4.99 5.43
N SER A 228 3.50 6.03 5.31
CA SER A 228 4.75 5.93 4.57
C SER A 228 5.76 5.00 5.27
N LEU A 229 6.57 4.32 4.46
CA LEU A 229 7.62 3.44 4.97
C LEU A 229 8.56 4.16 5.95
N TRP A 230 8.95 5.40 5.65
CA TRP A 230 9.86 6.19 6.49
C TRP A 230 9.31 6.48 7.87
N TYR A 231 8.04 6.89 7.96
CA TYR A 231 7.42 7.16 9.25
C TYR A 231 7.07 5.88 10.00
N VAL A 232 6.45 4.90 9.31
CA VAL A 232 5.98 3.67 9.97
C VAL A 232 7.15 2.84 10.46
N LEU A 233 8.16 2.59 9.61
CA LEU A 233 9.33 1.81 10.01
C LEU A 233 10.25 2.60 10.94
N GLY A 234 10.29 3.92 10.82
CA GLY A 234 11.04 4.80 11.73
C GLY A 234 10.56 4.76 13.19
N ASN A 235 9.33 4.26 13.45
CA ASN A 235 8.86 4.01 14.81
C ASN A 235 9.48 2.75 15.46
N TYR A 236 10.08 1.88 14.66
CA TYR A 236 10.63 0.59 15.11
C TYR A 236 12.14 0.48 14.88
N PHE A 237 12.66 1.14 13.85
CA PHE A 237 14.04 1.04 13.41
C PHE A 237 14.65 2.43 13.26
N ASN A 238 15.95 2.54 13.50
CA ASN A 238 16.68 3.72 13.05
C ASN A 238 16.83 3.65 11.52
N THR A 239 16.10 4.49 10.79
CA THR A 239 16.08 4.49 9.31
C THR A 239 17.38 5.05 8.69
N GLU A 240 18.30 5.56 9.49
CA GLU A 240 19.64 5.95 9.05
C GLU A 240 20.62 4.76 9.04
N ASP A 241 20.30 3.69 9.76
CA ASP A 241 21.10 2.48 9.75
C ASP A 241 21.07 1.80 8.37
N LYS A 242 22.21 1.19 8.00
CA LYS A 242 22.42 0.63 6.65
C LYS A 242 21.28 -0.32 6.20
N LEU A 243 20.82 -1.23 7.05
CA LEU A 243 19.82 -2.24 6.67
C LEU A 243 18.43 -1.64 6.47
N PRO A 244 17.82 -0.88 7.40
CA PRO A 244 16.52 -0.24 7.20
C PRO A 244 16.53 0.75 6.03
N LEU A 245 17.59 1.55 5.91
CA LEU A 245 17.76 2.51 4.81
C LEU A 245 17.69 1.80 3.45
N LYS A 246 18.57 0.80 3.24
CA LYS A 246 18.60 0.03 1.99
C LYS A 246 17.30 -0.73 1.73
N TYR A 247 16.66 -1.25 2.77
CA TYR A 247 15.36 -1.92 2.64
C TYR A 247 14.28 -0.98 2.10
N ILE A 248 14.13 0.20 2.70
CA ILE A 248 13.16 1.20 2.24
C ILE A 248 13.48 1.62 0.80
N GLN A 249 14.74 1.91 0.50
CA GLN A 249 15.17 2.28 -0.85
C GLN A 249 14.89 1.17 -1.87
N SER A 250 15.17 -0.09 -1.55
CA SER A 250 14.86 -1.23 -2.44
C SER A 250 13.37 -1.31 -2.79
N LEU A 251 12.48 -0.96 -1.86
CA LEU A 251 11.04 -0.92 -2.09
C LEU A 251 10.60 0.28 -2.93
N VAL A 252 11.20 1.43 -2.69
CA VAL A 252 10.86 2.67 -3.41
C VAL A 252 11.35 2.64 -4.85
N TYR A 253 12.53 2.10 -5.10
CA TYR A 253 13.14 2.09 -6.44
C TYR A 253 12.77 0.87 -7.31
N LYS A 254 12.13 -0.14 -6.75
CA LYS A 254 11.71 -1.30 -7.56
C LYS A 254 10.63 -0.93 -8.58
N ASN A 255 10.55 -1.72 -9.65
CA ASN A 255 9.42 -1.61 -10.58
C ASN A 255 8.10 -1.91 -9.85
N GLY A 256 7.13 -1.02 -9.95
CA GLY A 256 5.94 -1.04 -9.08
C GLY A 256 6.25 -0.56 -7.66
N SER A 257 6.94 0.56 -7.55
CA SER A 257 7.36 1.23 -6.31
C SER A 257 6.38 1.07 -5.15
N ILE A 258 6.90 0.73 -3.98
CA ILE A 258 6.14 0.61 -2.73
C ILE A 258 6.63 1.69 -1.78
N THR A 259 5.75 2.60 -1.44
CA THR A 259 6.04 3.80 -0.66
C THR A 259 5.31 3.84 0.67
N GLU A 260 4.20 3.10 0.79
CA GLU A 260 3.37 3.02 2.00
C GLU A 260 3.02 1.58 2.34
N LEU A 261 2.68 1.39 3.61
CA LEU A 261 2.12 0.14 4.14
C LEU A 261 0.59 0.21 4.23
N PHE A 262 -0.06 -0.90 3.88
CA PHE A 262 -1.49 -1.06 4.09
C PHE A 262 -1.84 -1.01 5.59
N LEU A 263 -3.06 -0.59 5.90
CA LEU A 263 -3.54 -0.51 7.28
C LEU A 263 -3.40 -1.85 8.04
N THR A 264 -3.72 -2.96 7.36
CA THR A 264 -3.58 -4.32 7.92
C THR A 264 -2.13 -4.67 8.25
N GLN A 265 -1.18 -4.28 7.38
CA GLN A 265 0.24 -4.47 7.64
C GLN A 265 0.70 -3.66 8.85
N ARG A 266 0.38 -2.36 8.89
CA ARG A 266 0.73 -1.47 10.02
C ARG A 266 0.22 -1.99 11.36
N ASN A 267 -1.04 -2.41 11.41
CA ASN A 267 -1.67 -2.94 12.62
C ASN A 267 -1.03 -4.25 13.11
N SER A 268 -0.39 -5.00 12.22
CA SER A 268 0.30 -6.25 12.57
C SER A 268 1.69 -6.02 13.15
N LEU A 269 2.38 -4.93 12.79
CA LEU A 269 3.78 -4.69 13.14
C LEU A 269 4.07 -4.74 14.64
N PRO A 270 3.28 -4.16 15.54
CA PRO A 270 3.59 -4.18 16.98
C PRO A 270 3.75 -5.59 17.56
N LYS A 271 2.95 -6.56 17.03
CA LYS A 271 3.02 -7.97 17.43
C LYS A 271 4.14 -8.70 16.71
N VAL A 272 4.28 -8.46 15.41
CA VAL A 272 5.28 -9.12 14.55
C VAL A 272 6.71 -8.75 14.95
N LEU A 273 6.94 -7.51 15.39
CA LEU A 273 8.26 -7.02 15.78
C LEU A 273 8.59 -7.27 17.26
N ASN A 274 7.69 -7.90 18.01
CA ASN A 274 7.98 -8.34 19.37
C ASN A 274 8.91 -9.58 19.31
N ASN A 275 10.17 -9.40 19.68
CA ASN A 275 11.20 -10.44 19.61
C ASN A 275 11.06 -11.54 20.69
N LYS A 276 10.18 -11.37 21.67
CA LYS A 276 10.03 -12.30 22.80
C LYS A 276 9.00 -13.41 22.53
N GLN A 277 8.11 -13.22 21.58
CA GLN A 277 6.98 -14.13 21.35
C GLN A 277 6.79 -14.42 19.86
N GLY A 278 6.27 -15.60 19.55
CA GLY A 278 5.74 -15.92 18.25
C GLY A 278 4.50 -15.07 17.94
N SER A 279 4.14 -14.98 16.67
CA SER A 279 2.99 -14.21 16.23
C SER A 279 2.22 -14.92 15.13
N ILE A 280 0.90 -14.79 15.17
CA ILE A 280 0.00 -15.24 14.12
C ILE A 280 -0.60 -14.00 13.46
N VAL A 281 -0.49 -13.90 12.14
CA VAL A 281 -1.03 -12.81 11.34
C VAL A 281 -2.04 -13.37 10.34
N SER A 282 -3.31 -13.08 10.60
CA SER A 282 -4.40 -13.45 9.70
C SER A 282 -4.91 -12.20 8.97
N ILE A 283 -4.54 -12.10 7.68
CA ILE A 283 -4.95 -11.00 6.81
C ILE A 283 -5.25 -11.52 5.40
N PRO A 284 -6.18 -10.90 4.64
CA PRO A 284 -6.51 -11.33 3.30
C PRO A 284 -5.30 -11.51 2.39
N THR A 285 -5.38 -12.41 1.41
CA THR A 285 -4.27 -12.73 0.48
C THR A 285 -3.77 -11.50 -0.27
N SER A 286 -4.66 -10.60 -0.67
CA SER A 286 -4.33 -9.35 -1.38
C SER A 286 -3.71 -8.25 -0.51
N SER A 287 -3.56 -8.47 0.80
CA SER A 287 -3.08 -7.45 1.75
C SER A 287 -1.56 -7.43 1.93
N GLY A 288 -0.81 -8.18 1.12
CA GLY A 288 0.66 -8.18 1.12
C GLY A 288 1.28 -8.80 2.37
N LYS A 289 0.89 -10.04 2.72
CA LYS A 289 1.47 -10.86 3.81
C LYS A 289 2.99 -10.97 3.72
N THR A 290 3.51 -11.15 2.52
CA THR A 290 4.95 -11.29 2.24
C THR A 290 5.74 -10.10 2.78
N ARG A 291 5.19 -8.87 2.69
CA ARG A 291 5.82 -7.66 3.24
C ARG A 291 6.00 -7.72 4.75
N ILE A 292 5.04 -8.30 5.47
CA ILE A 292 5.14 -8.51 6.93
C ILE A 292 6.27 -9.48 7.22
N GLY A 293 6.40 -10.56 6.43
CA GLY A 293 7.51 -11.49 6.50
C GLY A 293 8.86 -10.81 6.30
N GLU A 294 9.00 -9.97 5.28
CA GLU A 294 10.23 -9.22 5.00
C GLU A 294 10.61 -8.29 6.16
N ILE A 295 9.66 -7.56 6.73
CA ILE A 295 9.91 -6.66 7.87
C ILE A 295 10.30 -7.48 9.12
N ALA A 296 9.74 -8.68 9.30
CA ALA A 296 10.13 -9.59 10.38
C ALA A 296 11.56 -10.12 10.19
N ILE A 297 11.96 -10.44 8.94
CA ILE A 297 13.32 -10.83 8.57
C ILE A 297 14.29 -9.68 8.86
N LEU A 298 13.98 -8.47 8.40
CA LEU A 298 14.77 -7.28 8.67
C LEU A 298 15.01 -7.09 10.17
N ASN A 299 13.94 -7.16 10.98
CA ASN A 299 14.03 -7.04 12.43
C ASN A 299 14.89 -8.14 13.07
N CYS A 300 14.79 -9.38 12.59
CA CYS A 300 15.62 -10.46 13.08
C CYS A 300 17.11 -10.20 12.80
N LEU A 301 17.46 -9.82 11.58
CA LEU A 301 18.85 -9.54 11.17
C LEU A 301 19.45 -8.30 11.84
N LEU A 302 18.63 -7.30 12.18
CA LEU A 302 19.09 -6.13 12.95
C LEU A 302 19.47 -6.51 14.38
N ASN A 303 18.72 -7.41 15.01
CA ASN A 303 19.02 -7.85 16.38
C ASN A 303 20.13 -8.92 16.43
N GLU A 304 20.16 -9.80 15.44
CA GLU A 304 21.11 -10.92 15.35
C GLU A 304 21.65 -11.04 13.90
N PRO A 305 22.71 -10.32 13.54
CA PRO A 305 23.23 -10.26 12.15
C PRO A 305 23.68 -11.62 11.58
N LYS A 306 23.96 -12.60 12.44
CA LYS A 306 24.34 -13.97 12.04
C LYS A 306 23.17 -14.96 12.07
N ALA A 307 21.98 -14.51 12.43
CA ALA A 307 20.79 -15.34 12.47
C ALA A 307 20.48 -15.94 11.10
N LYS A 308 20.03 -17.17 11.09
CA LYS A 308 19.42 -17.81 9.93
C LYS A 308 17.90 -17.75 10.06
N ILE A 309 17.24 -17.48 8.96
CA ILE A 309 15.79 -17.40 8.87
C ILE A 309 15.29 -18.53 7.97
N LEU A 310 14.31 -19.28 8.44
CA LEU A 310 13.67 -20.33 7.66
C LEU A 310 12.26 -19.86 7.26
N PHE A 311 12.03 -19.67 5.96
CA PHE A 311 10.73 -19.37 5.40
C PHE A 311 10.13 -20.64 4.79
N ILE A 312 8.99 -21.10 5.28
CA ILE A 312 8.32 -22.30 4.82
C ILE A 312 7.14 -21.92 3.94
N ALA A 313 7.27 -22.22 2.64
CA ALA A 313 6.22 -22.05 1.65
C ALA A 313 5.53 -23.39 1.35
N PRO A 314 4.19 -23.43 1.17
CA PRO A 314 3.44 -24.69 1.05
C PRO A 314 3.81 -25.50 -0.19
N HIS A 315 4.19 -24.84 -1.29
CA HIS A 315 4.46 -25.48 -2.59
C HIS A 315 5.74 -24.95 -3.22
N ARG A 316 6.35 -25.77 -4.11
CA ARG A 316 7.61 -25.43 -4.80
C ARG A 316 7.51 -24.18 -5.66
N SER A 317 6.41 -23.99 -6.39
CA SER A 317 6.19 -22.80 -7.21
C SER A 317 6.19 -21.54 -6.36
N LEU A 318 5.48 -21.55 -5.22
CA LEU A 318 5.44 -20.43 -4.30
C LEU A 318 6.80 -20.20 -3.63
N ALA A 319 7.53 -21.26 -3.28
CA ALA A 319 8.89 -21.12 -2.74
C ALA A 319 9.83 -20.39 -3.71
N TYR A 320 9.74 -20.73 -4.99
CA TYR A 320 10.52 -20.07 -6.05
C TYR A 320 10.11 -18.57 -6.24
N GLU A 321 8.81 -18.29 -6.24
CA GLU A 321 8.31 -16.91 -6.33
C GLU A 321 8.76 -16.06 -5.14
N ILE A 322 8.71 -16.62 -3.94
CA ILE A 322 9.16 -15.96 -2.70
C ILE A 322 10.67 -15.73 -2.73
N GLU A 323 11.46 -16.73 -3.13
CA GLU A 323 12.91 -16.57 -3.28
C GLU A 323 13.23 -15.40 -4.21
N ASN A 324 12.66 -15.36 -5.41
CA ASN A 324 12.89 -14.29 -6.36
C ASN A 324 12.46 -12.92 -5.82
N SER A 325 11.30 -12.86 -5.15
CA SER A 325 10.81 -11.62 -4.54
C SER A 325 11.69 -11.13 -3.40
N PHE A 326 12.23 -12.04 -2.62
CA PHE A 326 13.14 -11.71 -1.53
C PHE A 326 14.52 -11.35 -2.05
N ASP A 327 15.03 -12.06 -3.05
CA ASP A 327 16.33 -11.76 -3.65
C ASP A 327 16.35 -10.37 -4.30
N GLU A 328 15.29 -9.98 -4.99
CA GLU A 328 15.12 -8.62 -5.54
C GLU A 328 15.33 -7.51 -4.49
N ILE A 329 14.93 -7.77 -3.25
CA ILE A 329 14.98 -6.80 -2.16
C ILE A 329 16.26 -6.97 -1.34
N PHE A 330 16.52 -8.18 -0.87
CA PHE A 330 17.56 -8.47 0.12
C PHE A 330 18.98 -8.51 -0.48
N SER A 331 19.14 -8.78 -1.79
CA SER A 331 20.44 -8.67 -2.47
C SER A 331 21.03 -7.26 -2.34
N ASN A 332 20.20 -6.22 -2.39
CA ASN A 332 20.62 -4.84 -2.19
C ASN A 332 21.09 -4.54 -0.75
N LEU A 333 20.72 -5.40 0.21
CA LEU A 333 21.08 -5.29 1.62
C LEU A 333 22.31 -6.13 1.99
N ASP A 334 22.93 -6.79 1.03
CA ASP A 334 24.02 -7.79 1.25
C ASP A 334 23.52 -8.99 2.08
N VAL A 335 22.23 -9.36 1.97
CA VAL A 335 21.60 -10.51 2.63
C VAL A 335 21.32 -11.58 1.59
N SER A 336 21.92 -12.74 1.76
CA SER A 336 21.77 -13.87 0.85
C SER A 336 20.45 -14.61 1.08
N VAL A 337 19.73 -14.86 -0.01
CA VAL A 337 18.46 -15.60 -0.04
C VAL A 337 18.65 -16.80 -0.94
N SER A 338 18.22 -17.97 -0.49
CA SER A 338 18.22 -19.18 -1.34
C SER A 338 17.07 -20.08 -0.98
N HIS A 339 16.59 -20.87 -1.94
CA HIS A 339 15.64 -21.92 -1.60
C HIS A 339 16.25 -23.32 -1.73
N LEU A 340 15.77 -24.21 -0.90
CA LEU A 340 16.18 -25.60 -0.92
C LEU A 340 15.40 -26.38 -1.98
N TYR A 341 16.11 -26.81 -3.02
CA TYR A 341 15.56 -27.55 -4.14
C TYR A 341 15.39 -29.07 -3.84
N GLY A 342 14.55 -29.74 -4.62
CA GLY A 342 14.47 -31.17 -4.67
C GLY A 342 13.45 -31.83 -3.73
N GLY A 343 13.64 -33.13 -3.49
CA GLY A 343 12.71 -33.97 -2.75
C GLY A 343 12.99 -34.07 -1.24
N SER A 344 12.72 -35.24 -0.67
CA SER A 344 12.84 -35.50 0.78
C SER A 344 14.26 -35.79 1.24
N LEU A 345 15.25 -35.89 0.33
CA LEU A 345 16.63 -36.13 0.68
C LEU A 345 17.39 -34.82 0.89
N PHE A 346 18.23 -34.78 1.91
CA PHE A 346 19.17 -33.71 2.19
C PHE A 346 20.51 -34.01 1.52
N SER A 347 21.08 -33.08 0.81
CA SER A 347 22.29 -33.22 0.01
C SER A 347 23.40 -32.30 0.50
N LYS A 348 24.65 -32.62 0.11
CA LYS A 348 25.80 -31.72 0.35
C LYS A 348 25.64 -30.32 -0.28
N LEU A 349 24.85 -30.21 -1.36
CA LEU A 349 24.51 -28.93 -1.96
C LEU A 349 23.59 -28.11 -1.04
N ASP A 350 22.61 -28.77 -0.43
CA ASP A 350 21.73 -28.12 0.53
C ASP A 350 22.50 -27.57 1.74
N GLU A 351 23.49 -28.32 2.22
CA GLU A 351 24.37 -27.93 3.33
C GLU A 351 25.13 -26.62 2.99
N ARG A 352 25.74 -26.54 1.81
CA ARG A 352 26.42 -25.33 1.34
C ARG A 352 25.45 -24.14 1.20
N ILE A 353 24.30 -24.37 0.60
CA ILE A 353 23.25 -23.33 0.45
C ILE A 353 22.88 -22.75 1.82
N ILE A 354 22.72 -23.60 2.81
CA ILE A 354 22.36 -23.16 4.17
C ILE A 354 23.50 -22.39 4.82
N ASP A 355 24.74 -22.86 4.68
CA ASP A 355 25.89 -22.18 5.27
C ASP A 355 26.07 -20.76 4.71
N GLU A 356 25.87 -20.59 3.41
CA GLU A 356 26.06 -19.34 2.68
C GLU A 356 24.85 -18.38 2.77
N SER A 357 23.64 -18.89 3.11
CA SER A 357 22.42 -18.09 3.07
C SER A 357 21.98 -17.60 4.45
N SER A 358 21.53 -16.34 4.51
CA SER A 358 20.88 -15.78 5.70
C SER A 358 19.39 -16.12 5.75
N VAL A 359 18.74 -16.13 4.59
CA VAL A 359 17.31 -16.48 4.45
C VAL A 359 17.18 -17.73 3.59
N ILE A 360 16.56 -18.75 4.15
CA ILE A 360 16.38 -20.05 3.54
C ILE A 360 14.90 -20.25 3.26
N VAL A 361 14.52 -20.37 2.00
CA VAL A 361 13.14 -20.69 1.61
C VAL A 361 13.03 -22.20 1.38
N ALA A 362 12.05 -22.85 1.98
CA ALA A 362 11.88 -24.30 1.86
C ALA A 362 10.40 -24.68 1.80
N THR A 363 10.12 -25.86 1.21
CA THR A 363 8.83 -26.52 1.39
C THR A 363 8.80 -27.30 2.71
N PRO A 364 7.62 -27.65 3.25
CA PRO A 364 7.53 -28.48 4.48
C PRO A 364 8.31 -29.80 4.40
N VAL A 365 8.31 -30.44 3.23
CA VAL A 365 9.03 -31.70 3.00
C VAL A 365 10.54 -31.50 3.12
N LYS A 366 11.05 -30.40 2.54
CA LYS A 366 12.47 -30.09 2.55
C LYS A 366 12.93 -29.58 3.92
N ALA A 367 12.09 -28.78 4.59
CA ALA A 367 12.32 -28.35 5.96
C ALA A 367 12.42 -29.52 6.94
N LYS A 368 11.57 -30.55 6.80
CA LYS A 368 11.69 -31.84 7.56
C LYS A 368 12.99 -32.59 7.30
N ALA A 369 13.43 -32.61 6.05
CA ALA A 369 14.71 -33.27 5.69
C ALA A 369 15.89 -32.55 6.32
N LEU A 370 15.88 -31.19 6.29
CA LEU A 370 16.86 -30.35 6.97
C LEU A 370 16.89 -30.62 8.49
N PHE A 371 15.73 -30.61 9.12
CA PHE A 371 15.60 -30.84 10.55
C PHE A 371 16.23 -32.19 11.01
N ARG A 372 16.06 -33.25 10.22
CA ARG A 372 16.56 -34.58 10.53
C ARG A 372 18.05 -34.78 10.26
N SER A 373 18.63 -33.89 9.44
CA SER A 373 19.99 -34.13 8.92
C SER A 373 21.06 -33.30 9.64
N ASN A 374 20.71 -32.22 10.30
CA ASN A 374 21.69 -31.31 10.89
C ASN A 374 21.12 -30.52 12.07
N GLU A 375 21.38 -30.99 13.30
CA GLU A 375 20.94 -30.32 14.53
C GLU A 375 21.68 -28.99 14.76
N ASP A 376 22.94 -28.87 14.30
CA ASP A 376 23.74 -27.65 14.49
C ASP A 376 23.13 -26.43 13.77
N ILE A 377 22.56 -26.65 12.58
CA ILE A 377 21.88 -25.59 11.82
C ILE A 377 20.67 -25.04 12.56
N LEU A 378 19.95 -25.90 13.28
CA LEU A 378 18.76 -25.49 14.03
C LEU A 378 19.09 -24.51 15.14
N SER A 379 20.26 -24.59 15.71
CA SER A 379 20.71 -23.65 16.75
C SER A 379 20.89 -22.22 16.23
N CYS A 380 21.16 -22.06 14.92
CA CYS A 380 21.33 -20.78 14.26
C CYS A 380 20.01 -20.17 13.74
N ILE A 381 18.93 -20.97 13.66
CA ILE A 381 17.62 -20.48 13.19
C ILE A 381 16.95 -19.68 14.31
N LYS A 382 16.78 -18.38 14.08
CA LYS A 382 16.18 -17.45 15.04
C LYS A 382 14.76 -16.98 14.66
N LEU A 383 14.38 -17.17 13.40
CA LEU A 383 13.04 -16.85 12.92
C LEU A 383 12.58 -17.95 11.95
N VAL A 384 11.43 -18.51 12.24
CA VAL A 384 10.70 -19.38 11.30
C VAL A 384 9.43 -18.67 10.87
N ILE A 385 9.25 -18.50 9.57
CA ILE A 385 8.04 -17.94 8.97
C ILE A 385 7.33 -19.06 8.22
N ILE A 386 6.07 -19.29 8.54
CA ILE A 386 5.23 -20.26 7.85
C ILE A 386 4.17 -19.49 7.05
N ASP A 387 4.21 -19.61 5.74
CA ASP A 387 3.19 -19.01 4.88
C ASP A 387 2.02 -19.98 4.66
N GLU A 388 0.85 -19.38 4.43
CA GLU A 388 -0.41 -20.12 4.23
C GLU A 388 -0.73 -21.08 5.39
N GLY A 389 -0.64 -20.56 6.62
CA GLY A 389 -0.88 -21.35 7.84
C GLY A 389 -2.26 -22.02 7.93
N HIS A 390 -3.22 -21.63 7.09
CA HIS A 390 -4.53 -22.30 6.99
C HIS A 390 -4.45 -23.71 6.35
N LEU A 391 -3.31 -24.07 5.76
CA LEU A 391 -3.05 -25.44 5.28
C LEU A 391 -2.67 -26.40 6.42
N LEU A 392 -2.75 -25.98 7.67
CA LEU A 392 -2.79 -26.84 8.85
C LEU A 392 -4.22 -27.36 9.03
N GLY A 393 -4.38 -28.67 9.24
CA GLY A 393 -5.72 -29.23 9.37
C GLY A 393 -5.77 -30.75 9.56
N THR A 394 -6.97 -31.30 9.55
CA THR A 394 -7.26 -32.70 9.92
C THR A 394 -6.95 -33.75 8.85
N ASP A 395 -6.52 -33.35 7.65
CA ASP A 395 -6.08 -34.31 6.63
C ASP A 395 -4.74 -34.95 7.04
N LYS A 396 -4.55 -36.24 6.75
CA LYS A 396 -3.35 -37.02 7.16
C LYS A 396 -2.02 -36.35 6.80
N ARG A 397 -1.94 -35.68 5.66
CA ARG A 397 -0.74 -34.93 5.24
C ARG A 397 -0.53 -33.66 6.06
N LEU A 398 -1.60 -33.00 6.44
CA LEU A 398 -1.60 -31.76 7.19
C LEU A 398 -1.25 -32.02 8.66
N ILE A 399 -1.78 -33.10 9.26
CA ILE A 399 -1.42 -33.56 10.61
C ILE A 399 0.10 -33.79 10.72
N VAL A 400 0.72 -34.44 9.73
CA VAL A 400 2.18 -34.68 9.73
C VAL A 400 2.96 -33.36 9.63
N ASN A 401 2.42 -32.33 8.98
CA ASN A 401 3.04 -31.01 8.97
C ASN A 401 2.87 -30.31 10.33
N GLU A 402 1.71 -30.39 10.93
CA GLU A 402 1.41 -29.81 12.24
C GLU A 402 2.32 -30.38 13.33
N MET A 403 2.45 -31.71 13.41
CA MET A 403 3.41 -32.37 14.32
C MET A 403 4.84 -31.90 14.10
N PHE A 404 5.25 -31.74 12.84
CA PHE A 404 6.58 -31.22 12.52
C PHE A 404 6.76 -29.77 12.97
N TYR A 405 5.75 -28.94 12.80
CA TYR A 405 5.85 -27.53 13.20
C TYR A 405 5.90 -27.38 14.73
N GLU A 406 5.20 -28.22 15.47
CA GLU A 406 5.31 -28.26 16.93
C GLU A 406 6.71 -28.71 17.38
N GLU A 407 7.28 -29.73 16.76
CA GLU A 407 8.64 -30.18 17.03
C GLU A 407 9.66 -29.08 16.70
N LEU A 408 9.53 -28.44 15.52
CA LEU A 408 10.36 -27.33 15.11
C LEU A 408 10.22 -26.12 16.07
N LYS A 409 9.00 -25.79 16.50
CA LYS A 409 8.70 -24.73 17.47
C LYS A 409 9.44 -24.98 18.79
N TYR A 410 9.43 -26.20 19.31
CA TYR A 410 10.14 -26.56 20.51
C TYR A 410 11.65 -26.29 20.41
N HIS A 411 12.29 -26.75 19.35
CA HIS A 411 13.74 -26.59 19.14
C HIS A 411 14.13 -25.11 18.90
N VAL A 412 13.40 -24.40 18.05
CA VAL A 412 13.67 -23.00 17.74
C VAL A 412 13.49 -22.12 18.99
N LYS A 413 12.45 -22.37 19.79
CA LYS A 413 12.20 -21.66 21.06
C LYS A 413 13.30 -21.93 22.08
N ALA A 414 13.77 -23.18 22.20
CA ALA A 414 14.87 -23.55 23.09
C ALA A 414 16.18 -22.81 22.75
N ASN A 415 16.39 -22.46 21.49
CA ASN A 415 17.53 -21.70 21.00
C ASN A 415 17.28 -20.17 20.93
N GLY A 416 16.23 -19.66 21.59
CA GLY A 416 15.91 -18.23 21.61
C GLY A 416 15.29 -17.69 20.34
N GLY A 417 14.90 -18.55 19.40
CA GLY A 417 14.20 -18.16 18.19
C GLY A 417 12.69 -18.06 18.35
N ARG A 418 11.99 -17.62 17.31
CA ARG A 418 10.54 -17.42 17.31
C ARG A 418 9.87 -17.81 16.01
N PHE A 419 8.54 -17.93 16.06
CA PHE A 419 7.68 -18.27 14.93
C PHE A 419 6.82 -17.10 14.50
N LEU A 420 6.62 -16.97 13.18
CA LEU A 420 5.64 -16.10 12.56
C LEU A 420 4.78 -16.94 11.61
N LEU A 421 3.50 -17.05 11.91
CA LEU A 421 2.53 -17.73 11.06
C LEU A 421 1.75 -16.70 10.25
N LEU A 422 1.82 -16.77 8.93
CA LEU A 422 1.09 -15.92 7.98
C LEU A 422 -0.05 -16.72 7.37
N SER A 423 -1.27 -16.19 7.38
CA SER A 423 -2.42 -16.86 6.81
C SER A 423 -3.45 -15.90 6.23
N ALA A 424 -4.24 -16.38 5.27
CA ALA A 424 -5.37 -15.62 4.73
C ALA A 424 -6.59 -15.69 5.64
N VAL A 425 -6.87 -16.86 6.18
CA VAL A 425 -8.00 -17.14 7.09
C VAL A 425 -7.54 -18.19 8.09
N LEU A 426 -7.70 -17.92 9.37
CA LEU A 426 -7.47 -18.88 10.44
C LEU A 426 -8.69 -18.86 11.37
N PRO A 427 -9.66 -19.78 11.17
CA PRO A 427 -10.82 -19.84 12.04
C PRO A 427 -10.48 -20.17 13.49
N ASN A 428 -9.33 -20.84 13.74
CA ASN A 428 -8.87 -21.30 15.06
C ASN A 428 -7.59 -20.59 15.50
N ALA A 429 -7.44 -19.30 15.18
CA ALA A 429 -6.22 -18.55 15.51
C ALA A 429 -5.93 -18.51 17.03
N GLU A 430 -6.96 -18.54 17.87
CA GLU A 430 -6.84 -18.55 19.33
C GLU A 430 -6.25 -19.86 19.83
N ASP A 431 -6.71 -21.00 19.34
CA ASP A 431 -6.20 -22.33 19.71
C ASP A 431 -4.74 -22.56 19.29
N LEU A 432 -4.31 -21.95 18.18
CA LEU A 432 -2.94 -22.00 17.68
C LEU A 432 -1.98 -21.07 18.40
N SER A 433 -2.50 -20.10 19.15
CA SER A 433 -1.69 -19.10 19.85
C SER A 433 -1.20 -19.56 21.24
N GLU A 434 -1.80 -20.62 21.79
CA GLU A 434 -1.36 -21.28 23.04
C GLU A 434 -0.18 -22.23 22.78
#